data_5d550daf53a797a5f376430b4bdbc764
#
_entry.id   5d550daf53a797a5f376430b4bdbc764
#
_cell.length_a   1.000
_cell.length_b   1.000
_cell.length_c   1.000
_cell.angle_alpha   90.00
_cell.angle_beta   90.00
_cell.angle_gamma   90.00
#
_symmetry.space_group_name_H-M   'P 1'
#
loop_
_entity.id
_entity.type
_entity.pdbx_description
1 polymer ?
#
loop_
_entity_poly.entity_id
_entity_poly.type
_entity_poly.pdbx_seq_one_letter_code
_entity_poly.pdbx_strand_id
1 'polypeptide(L)' 'MQNPDVHYAGDGLGPRDVFVNGNPIRHVVYANPAKGVVEFAPLPLRVKRNGVIYTRKLRGNVLVFFTGGYVSNSAFW' A
#
# COMPACT_ATOMS: atom_id res chain seq x y z
N MET A 1 -0.10 16.67 -9.73
CA MET A 1 -1.42 16.06 -9.85
C MET A 1 -1.29 14.56 -9.62
N GLN A 2 -2.13 14.03 -8.77
CA GLN A 2 -2.04 12.62 -8.42
C GLN A 2 -2.67 11.76 -9.52
N ASN A 3 -1.96 10.71 -9.93
CA ASN A 3 -2.49 9.74 -10.90
C ASN A 3 -3.58 8.90 -10.22
N PRO A 4 -4.81 8.83 -10.76
CA PRO A 4 -5.90 8.08 -10.13
C PRO A 4 -5.63 6.57 -10.03
N ASP A 5 -4.70 6.03 -10.81
CA ASP A 5 -4.34 4.61 -10.76
C ASP A 5 -3.29 4.32 -9.69
N VAL A 6 -2.79 5.34 -9.00
CA VAL A 6 -1.74 5.20 -8.00
C VAL A 6 -2.30 5.48 -6.61
N HIS A 7 -2.02 4.59 -5.67
CA HIS A 7 -2.47 4.69 -4.28
C HIS A 7 -1.27 4.80 -3.36
N TYR A 8 -1.29 5.79 -2.47
CA TYR A 8 -0.25 6.00 -1.46
C TYR A 8 -0.86 5.97 -0.08
N ALA A 9 -0.17 5.35 0.86
CA ALA A 9 -0.53 5.49 2.26
C ALA A 9 -0.43 6.97 2.66
N GLY A 10 -1.43 7.45 3.37
CA GLY A 10 -1.47 8.85 3.80
C GLY A 10 -1.97 9.83 2.74
N ASP A 11 -2.56 9.34 1.64
CA ASP A 11 -3.12 10.21 0.61
C ASP A 11 -4.44 10.89 1.02
N GLY A 12 -4.96 10.58 2.21
CA GLY A 12 -6.18 11.18 2.73
C GLY A 12 -7.47 10.58 2.19
N LEU A 13 -7.38 9.55 1.33
CA LEU A 13 -8.56 8.95 0.72
C LEU A 13 -9.18 7.83 1.54
N GLY A 14 -8.53 7.43 2.64
CA GLY A 14 -9.06 6.44 3.57
C GLY A 14 -8.48 5.05 3.38
N PRO A 15 -8.87 4.13 4.28
CA PRO A 15 -8.35 2.77 4.25
C PRO A 15 -8.87 2.00 3.05
N ARG A 16 -8.07 1.02 2.63
CA ARG A 16 -8.41 0.17 1.49
C ARG A 16 -7.75 -1.19 1.63
N ASP A 17 -8.34 -2.19 0.98
CA ASP A 17 -7.78 -3.54 0.90
C ASP A 17 -7.04 -3.69 -0.41
N VAL A 18 -5.85 -4.29 -0.35
CA VAL A 18 -5.00 -4.51 -1.52
C VAL A 18 -4.78 -6.00 -1.69
N PHE A 19 -4.95 -6.48 -2.92
CA PHE A 19 -4.74 -7.89 -3.28
C PHE A 19 -3.73 -7.97 -4.42
N VAL A 20 -2.82 -8.93 -4.34
CA VAL A 20 -1.91 -9.26 -5.43
C VAL A 20 -2.12 -10.72 -5.80
N ASN A 21 -2.53 -10.97 -7.04
CA ASN A 21 -2.88 -12.31 -7.55
C ASN A 21 -3.89 -13.02 -6.65
N GLY A 22 -4.86 -12.25 -6.11
CA GLY A 22 -5.89 -12.78 -5.22
C GLY A 22 -5.49 -12.94 -3.76
N ASN A 23 -4.25 -12.62 -3.41
CA ASN A 23 -3.76 -12.73 -2.03
C ASN A 23 -3.80 -11.37 -1.34
N PRO A 24 -4.41 -11.26 -0.15
CA PRO A 24 -4.44 -9.99 0.57
C PRO A 24 -3.04 -9.63 1.07
N ILE A 25 -2.67 -8.36 0.87
CA ILE A 25 -1.39 -7.83 1.32
C ILE A 25 -1.65 -6.76 2.37
N ARG A 26 -0.92 -6.82 3.48
CA ARG A 26 -1.06 -5.88 4.57
C ARG A 26 0.15 -4.94 4.65
N HIS A 27 -0.03 -3.83 5.35
CA HIS A 27 1.01 -2.82 5.55
C HIS A 27 1.50 -2.23 4.23
N VAL A 28 0.58 -2.03 3.31
CA VAL A 28 0.88 -1.50 1.98
C VAL A 28 1.09 0.02 2.11
N VAL A 29 2.15 0.51 1.50
CA VAL A 29 2.47 1.95 1.45
C VAL A 29 2.23 2.54 0.07
N TYR A 30 2.19 1.69 -0.96
CA TYR A 30 2.01 2.13 -2.34
C TYR A 30 1.41 0.99 -3.14
N ALA A 31 0.47 1.32 -4.02
CA ALA A 31 -0.11 0.35 -4.93
C ALA A 31 -0.40 1.00 -6.28
N ASN A 32 -0.02 0.33 -7.35
CA ASN A 32 -0.27 0.80 -8.71
C ASN A 32 -0.89 -0.34 -9.52
N PRO A 33 -2.24 -0.41 -9.57
CA PRO A 33 -2.92 -1.48 -10.33
C PRO A 33 -2.59 -1.45 -11.81
N ALA A 34 -2.40 -0.26 -12.38
CA ALA A 34 -2.12 -0.14 -13.82
C ALA A 34 -0.79 -0.78 -14.19
N LYS A 35 0.22 -0.67 -13.30
CA LYS A 35 1.53 -1.27 -13.53
C LYS A 35 1.69 -2.63 -12.86
N GLY A 36 0.72 -3.04 -12.05
CA GLY A 36 0.79 -4.31 -11.34
C GLY A 36 1.89 -4.35 -10.29
N VAL A 37 2.07 -3.27 -9.54
CA VAL A 37 3.12 -3.15 -8.52
C VAL A 37 2.51 -2.73 -7.20
N VAL A 38 2.96 -3.38 -6.12
CA VAL A 38 2.63 -3.03 -4.74
C VAL A 38 3.91 -2.94 -3.94
N GLU A 39 4.01 -1.92 -3.08
CA GLU A 39 5.09 -1.80 -2.12
C GLU A 39 4.51 -1.89 -0.71
N PHE A 40 5.10 -2.73 0.12
CA PHE A 40 4.59 -2.98 1.47
C PHE A 40 5.74 -3.09 2.46
N ALA A 41 5.43 -2.85 3.76
CA ALA A 41 6.40 -2.99 4.84
C ALA A 41 6.19 -4.35 5.50
N PRO A 42 7.08 -5.34 5.30
CA PRO A 42 6.91 -6.66 5.91
C PRO A 42 7.12 -6.61 7.41
N LEU A 43 6.45 -7.51 8.12
CA LEU A 43 6.65 -7.67 9.56
C LEU A 43 7.83 -8.60 9.84
N PRO A 44 8.59 -8.36 10.93
CA PRO A 44 8.52 -7.18 11.79
C PRO A 44 9.00 -5.93 11.06
N LEU A 45 8.44 -4.77 11.42
CA LEU A 45 8.84 -3.51 10.80
C LEU A 45 10.32 -3.24 11.08
N ARG A 46 11.05 -2.86 10.04
CA ARG A 46 12.48 -2.56 10.15
C ARG A 46 12.74 -1.16 9.61
N VAL A 47 13.66 -0.48 10.26
CA VAL A 47 14.05 0.88 9.88
C VAL A 47 15.48 0.85 9.38
N LYS A 48 15.70 1.46 8.21
CA LYS A 48 17.03 1.60 7.64
C LYS A 48 17.84 2.62 8.43
N ARG A 49 19.16 2.66 8.21
CA ARG A 49 20.05 3.60 8.90
C ARG A 49 19.62 5.06 8.74
N ASN A 50 19.03 5.39 7.59
CA ASN A 50 18.57 6.76 7.31
C ASN A 50 17.19 7.08 7.89
N GLY A 51 16.61 6.20 8.70
CA GLY A 51 15.31 6.40 9.32
C GLY A 51 14.13 6.01 8.44
N VAL A 52 14.36 5.52 7.24
CA VAL A 52 13.30 5.10 6.33
C VAL A 52 12.89 3.67 6.62
N ILE A 53 11.58 3.40 6.63
CA ILE A 53 11.06 2.05 6.86
C ILE A 53 11.44 1.15 5.68
N TYR A 54 11.92 -0.05 6.00
CA TYR A 54 12.26 -1.05 5.00
C TYR A 54 10.98 -1.57 4.34
N THR A 55 10.95 -1.56 3.01
CA THR A 55 9.81 -2.02 2.24
C THR A 55 10.23 -3.04 1.18
N ARG A 56 9.25 -3.79 0.67
CA ARG A 56 9.43 -4.72 -0.43
C ARG A 56 8.41 -4.45 -1.52
N LYS A 57 8.75 -4.81 -2.75
CA LYS A 57 7.85 -4.70 -3.89
C LYS A 57 7.37 -6.06 -4.33
N LEU A 58 6.08 -6.13 -4.68
CA LEU A 58 5.47 -7.29 -5.31
C LEU A 58 4.92 -6.88 -6.67
N ARG A 59 4.98 -7.79 -7.63
CA ARG A 59 4.43 -7.60 -8.96
C ARG A 59 3.38 -8.66 -9.24
N GLY A 60 2.31 -8.26 -9.94
CA GLY A 60 1.25 -9.19 -10.29
C GLY A 60 -0.03 -8.46 -10.64
N ASN A 61 -1.13 -9.17 -10.56
CA ASN A 61 -2.45 -8.59 -10.76
C ASN A 61 -2.89 -7.91 -9.47
N VAL A 62 -2.88 -6.58 -9.47
CA VAL A 62 -3.15 -5.77 -8.29
C VAL A 62 -4.59 -5.28 -8.32
N LEU A 63 -5.33 -5.54 -7.24
CA LEU A 63 -6.67 -5.03 -7.03
C LEU A 63 -6.70 -4.21 -5.74
N VAL A 64 -7.37 -3.06 -5.78
CA VAL A 64 -7.49 -2.17 -4.64
C VAL A 64 -8.96 -1.83 -4.44
N PHE A 65 -9.46 -2.05 -3.21
CA PHE A 65 -10.84 -1.75 -2.85
C PHE A 65 -10.86 -0.83 -1.65
N PHE A 66 -11.55 0.31 -1.77
CA PHE A 66 -11.78 1.18 -0.62
C PHE A 66 -12.76 0.50 0.33
N THR A 67 -12.43 0.48 1.62
CA THR A 67 -13.25 -0.20 2.62
C THR A 67 -14.37 0.67 3.17
N GLY A 68 -14.32 1.98 2.91
CA GLY A 68 -15.36 2.91 3.32
C GLY A 68 -15.39 3.22 4.81
N GLY A 69 -14.40 2.79 5.57
CA GLY A 69 -14.32 3.10 6.98
C GLY A 69 -13.84 4.53 7.24
N TYR A 70 -13.71 4.88 8.51
CA TYR A 70 -13.16 6.18 8.88
C TYR A 70 -11.67 6.24 8.55
N VAL A 71 -11.18 7.46 8.31
CA VAL A 71 -9.77 7.67 7.98
C VAL A 71 -8.93 7.40 9.23
N SER A 72 -7.94 6.53 9.04
CA SER A 72 -6.94 6.22 10.06
C SER A 72 -5.70 7.07 9.82
N ASN A 73 -4.99 7.45 10.90
CA ASN A 73 -3.70 8.12 10.79
C ASN A 73 -2.55 7.14 10.53
N SER A 74 -2.89 5.91 10.20
CA SER A 74 -1.89 4.89 9.88
C SER A 74 -1.14 5.25 8.61
N ALA A 75 0.15 4.98 8.57
CA ALA A 75 0.99 5.13 7.39
C ALA A 75 0.84 3.94 6.43
N PHE A 76 0.00 2.96 6.76
CA PHE A 76 -0.18 1.74 5.97
C PHE A 76 -1.65 1.41 5.83
N TRP A 77 -1.94 0.64 4.82
CA TRP A 77 -3.23 0.00 4.64
C TRP A 77 -3.19 -1.45 5.09
#